data_d0657cf083d495c0833fadb14fe660ef
#
_entry.id   d0657cf083d495c0833fadb14fe660ef
#
_cell.length_a   1.000
_cell.length_b   1.000
_cell.length_c   1.000
_cell.angle_alpha   90.00
_cell.angle_beta   90.00
_cell.angle_gamma   90.00
#
_symmetry.space_group_name_H-M   'P 1'
#
loop_
_entity.id
_entity.type
_entity.pdbx_description
1 polymer ?
#
loop_
_entity_poly.entity_id
_entity_poly.type
_entity_poly.pdbx_seq_one_letter_code
_entity_poly.pdbx_strand_id
1 'polypeptide(L)'
;MDVARLINRIVIPSFLLLCCLIVSAFAQTQPAPQGPPQPAELKVPDGFKATVFASDVTNARLMAISPDGVLFVARMAKGDVVALPDRNKDGKADSLDIVASGLNRPHSLAFQKGYLYIATMPAVMRVKYANGKVEGTPEKFVDLPISTTAHYSRSIGFGKDGKLYVSIGSSCNSCEEEDARRTTIMVYNADGSGGRAFAKGLRNAIGFDWDASGILWSTDMGQDKLGEEMPPDEINRIEDGKHYGFPYFVANNVPVTDLPNVKGSLKAEQATTPAYGLPAHSSPIGLTFYKGKTFPAAYRNAMFVAIHGSSPTARKDRIPGKVVRIVMKDGKPTGTEDFATGFMKDAQLFGRPAGLVTGADGALYISDDSKGFIYRVTYEKK
;
A
#
# COMPACT_ATOMS: atom_id res chain seq x y z
N MET A 1 -49.79 -56.67 -40.66
CA MET A 1 -51.27 -56.55 -40.53
C MET A 1 -51.50 -55.17 -39.90
N ASP A 2 -51.71 -54.31 -40.76
CA ASP A 2 -52.72 -53.30 -41.00
C ASP A 2 -53.74 -53.05 -39.90
N VAL A 3 -53.99 -51.80 -39.56
CA VAL A 3 -55.19 -50.99 -39.64
C VAL A 3 -54.89 -49.64 -38.97
N ALA A 4 -54.65 -48.60 -39.62
CA ALA A 4 -55.33 -47.52 -40.33
C ALA A 4 -56.47 -46.83 -39.54
N ARG A 5 -56.31 -45.51 -39.37
CA ARG A 5 -57.24 -44.37 -39.40
C ARG A 5 -58.31 -44.28 -38.31
N LEU A 6 -58.27 -43.16 -37.54
CA LEU A 6 -59.37 -42.20 -37.57
C LEU A 6 -58.92 -40.78 -37.17
N ILE A 7 -59.26 -39.87 -38.06
CA ILE A 7 -59.06 -38.43 -37.95
C ILE A 7 -60.21 -37.88 -37.13
N ASN A 8 -59.98 -37.04 -36.13
CA ASN A 8 -60.97 -36.10 -35.65
C ASN A 8 -60.40 -34.69 -35.53
N ARG A 9 -60.94 -33.83 -36.38
CA ARG A 9 -60.63 -32.41 -36.44
C ARG A 9 -61.33 -31.70 -35.28
N ILE A 10 -60.59 -31.06 -34.43
CA ILE A 10 -61.07 -30.04 -33.50
C ILE A 10 -60.55 -28.68 -33.97
N VAL A 11 -61.46 -27.85 -34.40
CA VAL A 11 -61.24 -26.43 -34.74
C VAL A 11 -61.25 -25.67 -33.44
N ILE A 12 -60.10 -25.01 -33.09
CA ILE A 12 -60.00 -24.08 -31.97
C ILE A 12 -59.86 -22.70 -32.59
N PRO A 13 -60.70 -21.71 -32.22
CA PRO A 13 -60.62 -20.37 -32.75
C PRO A 13 -59.38 -19.64 -32.16
N SER A 14 -58.65 -19.02 -33.06
CA SER A 14 -57.49 -18.18 -32.74
C SER A 14 -57.96 -16.90 -32.01
N PHE A 15 -57.72 -16.81 -30.72
CA PHE A 15 -57.73 -15.54 -29.99
C PHE A 15 -56.30 -14.95 -30.08
N LEU A 16 -56.15 -13.92 -30.91
CA LEU A 16 -54.95 -13.08 -30.93
C LEU A 16 -54.92 -12.26 -29.63
N LEU A 17 -54.12 -12.68 -28.63
CA LEU A 17 -53.78 -11.90 -27.49
C LEU A 17 -52.58 -11.01 -27.87
N LEU A 18 -52.86 -9.75 -28.16
CA LEU A 18 -51.84 -8.72 -28.39
C LEU A 18 -51.20 -8.34 -27.07
N CYS A 19 -50.13 -9.02 -26.68
CA CYS A 19 -49.31 -8.66 -25.51
C CYS A 19 -48.43 -7.48 -25.88
N CYS A 20 -48.84 -6.27 -25.54
CA CYS A 20 -47.98 -5.07 -25.58
C CYS A 20 -46.88 -5.24 -24.53
N LEU A 21 -45.71 -5.72 -24.95
CA LEU A 21 -44.49 -5.64 -24.17
C LEU A 21 -44.05 -4.17 -24.10
N ILE A 22 -44.41 -3.49 -23.00
CA ILE A 22 -43.78 -2.21 -22.63
C ILE A 22 -42.39 -2.52 -22.20
N VAL A 23 -41.42 -2.44 -23.11
CA VAL A 23 -40.01 -2.41 -22.78
C VAL A 23 -39.71 -1.05 -22.19
N SER A 24 -39.78 -0.94 -20.87
CA SER A 24 -39.24 0.22 -20.15
C SER A 24 -37.74 0.22 -20.32
N ALA A 25 -37.23 0.97 -21.30
CA ALA A 25 -35.83 1.26 -21.42
C ALA A 25 -35.39 2.10 -20.21
N PHE A 26 -34.89 1.45 -19.18
CA PHE A 26 -34.07 2.11 -18.18
C PHE A 26 -32.83 2.63 -18.90
N ALA A 27 -32.87 3.88 -19.33
CA ALA A 27 -31.67 4.59 -19.74
C ALA A 27 -30.76 4.63 -18.51
N GLN A 28 -29.76 3.75 -18.47
CA GLN A 28 -28.63 3.90 -17.56
C GLN A 28 -27.96 5.21 -17.96
N THR A 29 -28.24 6.26 -17.19
CA THR A 29 -27.48 7.50 -17.29
C THR A 29 -26.03 7.16 -16.96
N GLN A 30 -25.19 7.06 -17.98
CA GLN A 30 -23.75 7.01 -17.76
C GLN A 30 -23.38 8.24 -16.92
N PRO A 31 -22.61 8.08 -15.84
CA PRO A 31 -22.14 9.23 -15.08
C PRO A 31 -21.43 10.17 -16.06
N ALA A 32 -21.74 11.47 -15.96
CA ALA A 32 -21.11 12.50 -16.77
C ALA A 32 -19.59 12.33 -16.70
N PRO A 33 -18.87 12.56 -17.82
CA PRO A 33 -17.41 12.46 -17.81
C PRO A 33 -16.88 13.37 -16.70
N GLN A 34 -16.22 12.77 -15.72
CA GLN A 34 -15.56 13.52 -14.67
C GLN A 34 -14.46 14.34 -15.32
N GLY A 35 -14.40 15.63 -15.04
CA GLY A 35 -13.29 16.49 -15.45
C GLY A 35 -11.93 15.93 -14.97
N PRO A 36 -10.81 16.53 -15.38
CA PRO A 36 -9.49 16.07 -14.96
C PRO A 36 -9.41 16.00 -13.43
N PRO A 37 -8.67 15.03 -12.87
CA PRO A 37 -8.52 14.90 -11.42
C PRO A 37 -8.07 16.22 -10.81
N GLN A 38 -8.69 16.63 -9.71
CA GLN A 38 -8.27 17.80 -8.94
C GLN A 38 -7.42 17.34 -7.75
N PRO A 39 -6.33 18.05 -7.42
CA PRO A 39 -5.51 17.73 -6.26
C PRO A 39 -6.30 17.98 -4.96
N ALA A 40 -5.98 17.22 -3.92
CA ALA A 40 -6.47 17.52 -2.58
C ALA A 40 -5.86 18.82 -2.05
N GLU A 41 -6.68 19.67 -1.45
CA GLU A 41 -6.20 20.81 -0.67
C GLU A 41 -5.71 20.31 0.68
N LEU A 42 -4.42 20.04 0.78
CA LEU A 42 -3.84 19.50 1.99
C LEU A 42 -3.75 20.56 3.08
N LYS A 43 -4.25 20.22 4.26
CA LYS A 43 -4.05 20.97 5.49
C LYS A 43 -2.88 20.35 6.25
N VAL A 44 -1.92 21.17 6.61
CA VAL A 44 -0.69 20.80 7.34
C VAL A 44 -0.52 21.73 8.55
N PRO A 45 0.28 21.36 9.57
CA PRO A 45 0.52 22.20 10.74
C PRO A 45 1.14 23.57 10.37
N ASP A 46 1.01 24.53 11.29
CA ASP A 46 1.57 25.88 11.14
C ASP A 46 3.06 25.85 10.82
N GLY A 47 3.45 26.68 9.85
CA GLY A 47 4.81 26.76 9.32
C GLY A 47 5.13 25.72 8.26
N PHE A 48 4.27 24.71 8.05
CA PHE A 48 4.41 23.82 6.91
C PHE A 48 3.60 24.31 5.72
N LYS A 49 4.02 23.88 4.52
CA LYS A 49 3.35 24.16 3.26
C LYS A 49 3.31 22.90 2.42
N ALA A 50 2.13 22.52 1.96
CA ALA A 50 1.92 21.43 1.01
C ALA A 50 1.70 22.01 -0.39
N THR A 51 2.40 21.48 -1.40
CA THR A 51 2.26 21.83 -2.81
C THR A 51 2.17 20.57 -3.65
N VAL A 52 1.59 20.68 -4.85
CA VAL A 52 1.67 19.61 -5.84
C VAL A 52 3.07 19.63 -6.47
N PHE A 53 3.79 18.51 -6.37
CA PHE A 53 5.09 18.31 -6.99
C PHE A 53 4.95 17.74 -8.40
N ALA A 54 4.06 16.77 -8.60
CA ALA A 54 3.77 16.18 -9.90
C ALA A 54 2.31 15.77 -10.00
N SER A 55 1.74 15.82 -11.21
CA SER A 55 0.44 15.29 -11.60
C SER A 55 0.60 14.12 -12.58
N ASP A 56 -0.51 13.44 -12.90
CA ASP A 56 -0.56 12.35 -13.88
C ASP A 56 0.33 11.12 -13.54
N VAL A 57 0.76 11.04 -12.29
CA VAL A 57 1.50 9.89 -11.73
C VAL A 57 0.49 8.81 -11.31
N THR A 58 -0.38 8.43 -12.23
CA THR A 58 -1.51 7.50 -11.98
C THR A 58 -1.05 6.23 -11.27
N ASN A 59 -1.74 5.86 -10.20
CA ASN A 59 -1.44 4.65 -9.42
C ASN A 59 -0.06 4.67 -8.73
N ALA A 60 0.38 5.84 -8.31
CA ALA A 60 1.63 6.05 -7.58
C ALA A 60 1.63 5.31 -6.24
N ARG A 61 2.52 4.33 -6.10
CA ARG A 61 2.66 3.57 -4.85
C ARG A 61 3.86 4.06 -4.03
N LEU A 62 4.76 3.19 -3.61
CA LEU A 62 5.90 3.62 -2.82
C LEU A 62 6.97 4.27 -3.71
N MET A 63 7.76 5.10 -3.08
CA MET A 63 8.73 5.98 -3.72
C MET A 63 10.12 5.76 -3.13
N ALA A 64 11.15 6.11 -3.87
CA ALA A 64 12.51 6.17 -3.38
C ALA A 64 13.23 7.40 -3.95
N ILE A 65 14.19 7.93 -3.21
CA ILE A 65 15.10 8.96 -3.69
C ILE A 65 16.38 8.30 -4.22
N SER A 66 16.76 8.62 -5.44
CA SER A 66 18.00 8.14 -6.02
C SER A 66 19.23 8.78 -5.34
N PRO A 67 20.42 8.21 -5.50
CA PRO A 67 21.65 8.77 -4.92
C PRO A 67 21.96 10.21 -5.33
N ASP A 68 21.48 10.64 -6.50
CA ASP A 68 21.60 11.99 -7.04
C ASP A 68 20.39 12.89 -6.73
N GLY A 69 19.45 12.41 -5.90
CA GLY A 69 18.37 13.21 -5.33
C GLY A 69 17.06 13.24 -6.14
N VAL A 70 16.94 12.46 -7.21
CA VAL A 70 15.72 12.38 -8.02
C VAL A 70 14.68 11.46 -7.36
N LEU A 71 13.41 11.87 -7.37
CA LEU A 71 12.30 11.07 -6.89
C LEU A 71 11.90 10.01 -7.93
N PHE A 72 11.89 8.75 -7.51
CA PHE A 72 11.40 7.61 -8.29
C PHE A 72 10.10 7.10 -7.69
N VAL A 73 9.14 6.72 -8.55
CA VAL A 73 7.80 6.28 -8.16
C VAL A 73 7.45 4.97 -8.87
N ALA A 74 7.02 3.96 -8.11
CA ALA A 74 6.43 2.75 -8.68
C ALA A 74 4.96 2.99 -9.02
N ARG A 75 4.54 2.71 -10.27
CA ARG A 75 3.15 2.81 -10.70
C ARG A 75 2.57 1.41 -10.91
N MET A 76 1.91 0.90 -9.88
CA MET A 76 1.56 -0.52 -9.77
C MET A 76 0.68 -1.03 -10.91
N ALA A 77 -0.41 -0.34 -11.24
CA ALA A 77 -1.32 -0.77 -12.31
C ALA A 77 -0.79 -0.46 -13.71
N LYS A 78 0.13 0.52 -13.83
CA LYS A 78 0.80 0.82 -15.11
C LYS A 78 1.91 -0.19 -15.43
N GLY A 79 2.42 -0.89 -14.43
CA GLY A 79 3.50 -1.85 -14.61
C GLY A 79 4.84 -1.19 -14.94
N ASP A 80 5.09 0.01 -14.38
CA ASP A 80 6.30 0.77 -14.66
C ASP A 80 6.85 1.51 -13.44
N VAL A 81 8.04 2.05 -13.61
CA VAL A 81 8.70 2.96 -12.66
C VAL A 81 9.01 4.25 -13.41
N VAL A 82 8.71 5.37 -12.77
CA VAL A 82 9.01 6.68 -13.33
C VAL A 82 9.99 7.45 -12.44
N ALA A 83 10.83 8.26 -13.06
CA ALA A 83 11.64 9.30 -12.42
C ALA A 83 10.98 10.65 -12.61
N LEU A 84 11.00 11.46 -11.56
CA LEU A 84 10.42 12.80 -11.50
C LEU A 84 11.51 13.80 -11.12
N PRO A 85 12.35 14.24 -12.06
CA PRO A 85 13.42 15.21 -11.79
C PRO A 85 12.86 16.62 -11.59
N ASP A 86 13.49 17.38 -10.70
CA ASP A 86 13.31 18.81 -10.48
C ASP A 86 14.69 19.49 -10.65
N ARG A 87 15.07 19.76 -11.89
CA ARG A 87 16.42 20.25 -12.26
C ARG A 87 16.59 21.73 -11.94
N ASN A 88 15.49 22.49 -12.06
CA ASN A 88 15.47 23.94 -11.79
C ASN A 88 15.24 24.24 -10.29
N LYS A 89 14.92 23.22 -9.47
CA LYS A 89 14.69 23.30 -8.01
C LYS A 89 13.56 24.25 -7.62
N ASP A 90 12.51 24.32 -8.44
CA ASP A 90 11.32 25.13 -8.14
C ASP A 90 10.28 24.39 -7.27
N GLY A 91 10.55 23.12 -6.96
CA GLY A 91 9.68 22.26 -6.15
C GLY A 91 8.56 21.59 -6.95
N LYS A 92 8.74 21.49 -8.27
CA LYS A 92 7.88 20.76 -9.19
C LYS A 92 8.71 19.85 -10.09
N ALA A 93 8.15 18.71 -10.47
CA ALA A 93 8.81 17.85 -11.43
C ALA A 93 8.80 18.49 -12.84
N ASP A 94 9.97 18.54 -13.48
CA ASP A 94 10.10 19.03 -14.87
C ASP A 94 9.50 18.06 -15.90
N SER A 95 9.54 16.75 -15.58
CA SER A 95 9.10 15.68 -16.48
C SER A 95 8.68 14.45 -15.68
N LEU A 96 7.98 13.55 -16.37
CA LEU A 96 7.69 12.18 -15.93
C LEU A 96 8.40 11.26 -16.91
N ASP A 97 9.55 10.71 -16.49
CA ASP A 97 10.41 9.87 -17.33
C ASP A 97 10.22 8.40 -16.98
N ILE A 98 9.70 7.59 -17.90
CA ILE A 98 9.57 6.14 -17.68
C ILE A 98 10.97 5.52 -17.73
N VAL A 99 11.42 4.91 -16.64
CA VAL A 99 12.78 4.34 -16.50
C VAL A 99 12.81 2.82 -16.51
N ALA A 100 11.67 2.17 -16.25
CA ALA A 100 11.49 0.72 -16.38
C ALA A 100 10.02 0.44 -16.67
N SER A 101 9.71 -0.53 -17.52
CA SER A 101 8.34 -0.89 -17.90
C SER A 101 8.17 -2.41 -18.10
N GLY A 102 6.94 -2.87 -18.34
CA GLY A 102 6.63 -4.29 -18.48
C GLY A 102 6.73 -5.09 -17.17
N LEU A 103 6.64 -4.40 -16.02
CA LEU A 103 6.77 -4.98 -14.70
C LEU A 103 5.40 -5.48 -14.19
N ASN A 104 5.40 -6.62 -13.50
CA ASN A 104 4.18 -7.14 -12.89
C ASN A 104 3.93 -6.50 -11.52
N ARG A 105 3.06 -5.48 -11.47
CA ARG A 105 2.66 -4.77 -10.25
C ARG A 105 3.85 -4.25 -9.43
N PRO A 106 4.71 -3.39 -9.97
CA PRO A 106 5.78 -2.76 -9.19
C PRO A 106 5.18 -1.95 -8.05
N HIS A 107 5.74 -2.12 -6.85
CA HIS A 107 5.15 -1.53 -5.66
C HIS A 107 6.11 -0.69 -4.84
N SER A 108 7.32 -1.16 -4.62
CA SER A 108 8.33 -0.50 -3.77
C SER A 108 9.69 -0.48 -4.46
N LEU A 109 10.48 0.51 -4.12
CA LEU A 109 11.77 0.81 -4.73
C LEU A 109 12.83 0.98 -3.65
N ALA A 110 14.06 0.59 -3.96
CA ALA A 110 15.22 0.89 -3.13
C ALA A 110 16.47 1.05 -3.99
N PHE A 111 17.36 1.98 -3.62
CA PHE A 111 18.67 2.12 -4.23
C PHE A 111 19.75 1.52 -3.33
N GLN A 112 20.63 0.71 -3.89
CA GLN A 112 21.75 0.12 -3.16
C GLN A 112 22.89 -0.22 -4.10
N LYS A 113 24.12 0.18 -3.76
CA LYS A 113 25.37 -0.19 -4.44
C LYS A 113 25.30 -0.11 -5.98
N GLY A 114 24.80 0.99 -6.53
CA GLY A 114 24.74 1.22 -7.97
C GLY A 114 23.60 0.48 -8.69
N TYR A 115 22.58 0.02 -7.96
CA TYR A 115 21.38 -0.59 -8.52
C TYR A 115 20.11 0.08 -8.00
N LEU A 116 19.11 0.14 -8.86
CA LEU A 116 17.71 0.31 -8.50
C LEU A 116 17.09 -1.08 -8.33
N TYR A 117 16.57 -1.36 -7.14
CA TYR A 117 15.78 -2.55 -6.85
C TYR A 117 14.30 -2.20 -6.92
N ILE A 118 13.52 -3.08 -7.53
CA ILE A 118 12.09 -2.88 -7.78
C ILE A 118 11.36 -4.12 -7.24
N ALA A 119 10.56 -3.94 -6.21
CA ALA A 119 9.70 -5.01 -5.74
C ALA A 119 8.49 -5.13 -6.69
N THR A 120 8.35 -6.28 -7.31
CA THR A 120 7.19 -6.66 -8.12
C THR A 120 6.44 -7.80 -7.44
N MET A 121 5.25 -8.14 -7.91
CA MET A 121 4.49 -9.22 -7.28
C MET A 121 5.26 -10.56 -7.30
N PRO A 122 5.86 -11.02 -8.43
CA PRO A 122 6.53 -12.32 -8.47
C PRO A 122 8.00 -12.29 -8.04
N ALA A 123 8.62 -11.11 -7.90
CA ALA A 123 10.06 -11.04 -7.70
C ALA A 123 10.52 -9.67 -7.18
N VAL A 124 11.68 -9.63 -6.55
CA VAL A 124 12.50 -8.42 -6.53
C VAL A 124 13.32 -8.41 -7.81
N MET A 125 13.13 -7.36 -8.60
CA MET A 125 13.93 -7.09 -9.79
C MET A 125 15.04 -6.11 -9.45
N ARG A 126 16.12 -6.08 -10.20
CA ARG A 126 17.14 -5.02 -10.11
C ARG A 126 17.60 -4.58 -11.49
N VAL A 127 18.03 -3.36 -11.59
CA VAL A 127 18.62 -2.79 -12.79
C VAL A 127 19.76 -1.84 -12.39
N LYS A 128 20.81 -1.80 -13.19
CA LYS A 128 21.95 -0.91 -12.92
C LYS A 128 21.52 0.55 -12.91
N TYR A 129 22.02 1.30 -11.94
CA TYR A 129 21.83 2.75 -11.83
C TYR A 129 23.19 3.40 -11.72
N ALA A 130 23.54 4.19 -12.73
CA ALA A 130 24.82 4.89 -12.80
C ALA A 130 24.65 6.23 -13.52
N ASN A 131 25.45 7.23 -13.14
CA ASN A 131 25.45 8.54 -13.78
C ASN A 131 24.06 9.20 -13.88
N GLY A 132 23.22 9.03 -12.85
CA GLY A 132 21.86 9.57 -12.80
C GLY A 132 20.85 8.86 -13.71
N LYS A 133 21.16 7.66 -14.21
CA LYS A 133 20.32 6.94 -15.17
C LYS A 133 20.19 5.45 -14.86
N VAL A 134 19.06 4.88 -15.22
CA VAL A 134 18.86 3.44 -15.30
C VAL A 134 19.51 2.95 -16.60
N GLU A 135 20.36 1.91 -16.49
CA GLU A 135 21.08 1.31 -17.61
C GLU A 135 20.64 -0.13 -17.84
N GLY A 136 20.08 -0.41 -19.01
CA GLY A 136 19.60 -1.75 -19.39
C GLY A 136 18.16 -2.06 -18.95
N THR A 137 17.83 -3.34 -18.88
CA THR A 137 16.51 -3.86 -18.50
C THR A 137 16.57 -4.51 -17.12
N PRO A 138 15.51 -4.39 -16.28
CA PRO A 138 15.48 -5.06 -14.99
C PRO A 138 15.61 -6.59 -15.12
N GLU A 139 16.51 -7.16 -14.35
CA GLU A 139 16.70 -8.60 -14.21
C GLU A 139 16.10 -9.11 -12.88
N LYS A 140 15.70 -10.38 -12.83
CA LYS A 140 15.21 -11.00 -11.60
C LYS A 140 16.37 -11.18 -10.60
N PHE A 141 16.17 -10.69 -9.37
CA PHE A 141 17.15 -10.77 -8.30
C PHE A 141 16.77 -11.79 -7.22
N VAL A 142 15.51 -11.74 -6.73
CA VAL A 142 14.97 -12.70 -5.75
C VAL A 142 13.56 -13.11 -6.21
N ASP A 143 13.28 -14.40 -6.18
CA ASP A 143 11.96 -14.94 -6.49
C ASP A 143 11.02 -14.84 -5.30
N LEU A 144 9.76 -14.39 -5.52
CA LEU A 144 8.75 -14.20 -4.49
C LEU A 144 7.48 -14.99 -4.80
N PRO A 145 6.68 -15.39 -3.78
CA PRO A 145 5.44 -16.10 -4.00
C PRO A 145 4.42 -15.22 -4.72
N ILE A 146 3.81 -15.77 -5.78
CA ILE A 146 2.78 -15.09 -6.56
C ILE A 146 1.47 -15.08 -5.79
N SER A 147 0.82 -13.91 -5.71
CA SER A 147 -0.54 -13.78 -5.18
C SER A 147 -1.55 -13.65 -6.31
N THR A 148 -2.61 -14.43 -6.25
CA THR A 148 -3.71 -14.41 -7.24
C THR A 148 -4.98 -13.80 -6.67
N THR A 149 -5.09 -13.71 -5.35
CA THR A 149 -6.33 -13.37 -4.65
C THR A 149 -6.24 -12.09 -3.83
N ALA A 150 -5.17 -11.89 -3.06
CA ALA A 150 -5.02 -10.76 -2.14
C ALA A 150 -3.56 -10.34 -1.96
N HIS A 151 -3.35 -9.15 -1.37
CA HIS A 151 -2.07 -8.61 -0.93
C HIS A 151 -0.95 -8.74 -1.96
N TYR A 152 -1.14 -8.08 -3.10
CA TYR A 152 -0.16 -8.05 -4.20
C TYR A 152 1.08 -7.22 -3.88
N SER A 153 0.99 -6.34 -2.90
CA SER A 153 2.07 -5.43 -2.51
C SER A 153 3.28 -6.19 -2.01
N ARG A 154 4.45 -5.69 -2.40
CA ARG A 154 5.76 -6.15 -1.91
C ARG A 154 6.56 -4.92 -1.58
N SER A 155 7.02 -4.80 -0.35
CA SER A 155 7.89 -3.69 0.04
C SER A 155 9.29 -4.19 0.28
N ILE A 156 10.27 -3.36 -0.09
CA ILE A 156 11.69 -3.68 0.07
C ILE A 156 12.44 -2.53 0.72
N GLY A 157 13.50 -2.88 1.39
CA GLY A 157 14.46 -1.94 1.95
C GLY A 157 15.77 -2.64 2.30
N PHE A 158 16.85 -1.87 2.43
CA PHE A 158 18.12 -2.37 2.89
C PHE A 158 18.40 -1.89 4.30
N GLY A 159 18.68 -2.84 5.22
CA GLY A 159 19.11 -2.53 6.57
C GLY A 159 20.53 -1.95 6.61
N LYS A 160 20.93 -1.41 7.76
CA LYS A 160 22.32 -0.96 7.99
C LYS A 160 23.34 -2.10 7.88
N ASP A 161 22.87 -3.34 8.02
CA ASP A 161 23.65 -4.57 7.81
C ASP A 161 23.87 -4.90 6.32
N GLY A 162 23.32 -4.10 5.42
CA GLY A 162 23.40 -4.27 3.97
C GLY A 162 22.52 -5.39 3.42
N LYS A 163 21.71 -6.04 4.25
CA LYS A 163 20.79 -7.10 3.83
C LYS A 163 19.51 -6.53 3.24
N LEU A 164 18.92 -7.29 2.31
CA LEU A 164 17.63 -6.96 1.72
C LEU A 164 16.50 -7.53 2.59
N TYR A 165 15.56 -6.66 2.99
CA TYR A 165 14.33 -7.01 3.67
C TYR A 165 13.16 -6.89 2.69
N VAL A 166 12.25 -7.88 2.73
CA VAL A 166 11.10 -7.95 1.81
C VAL A 166 9.86 -8.32 2.59
N SER A 167 8.84 -7.47 2.60
CA SER A 167 7.55 -7.82 3.19
C SER A 167 6.67 -8.56 2.19
N ILE A 168 6.00 -9.62 2.64
CA ILE A 168 5.15 -10.48 1.82
C ILE A 168 3.86 -10.76 2.59
N GLY A 169 2.76 -10.18 2.14
CA GLY A 169 1.45 -10.34 2.77
C GLY A 169 0.83 -11.71 2.54
N SER A 170 -0.27 -11.97 3.25
CA SER A 170 -1.06 -13.20 3.15
C SER A 170 -1.70 -13.38 1.78
N SER A 171 -2.06 -14.61 1.44
CA SER A 171 -2.84 -14.93 0.22
C SER A 171 -4.35 -14.78 0.42
N CYS A 172 -4.80 -14.53 1.64
CA CYS A 172 -6.20 -14.56 2.05
C CYS A 172 -6.52 -13.45 3.07
N ASN A 173 -7.79 -13.35 3.44
CA ASN A 173 -8.21 -12.47 4.54
C ASN A 173 -7.75 -13.02 5.89
N SER A 174 -7.97 -14.31 6.14
CA SER A 174 -7.60 -15.00 7.38
C SER A 174 -7.46 -16.50 7.09
N CYS A 175 -6.23 -16.99 7.01
CA CYS A 175 -5.92 -18.40 6.81
C CYS A 175 -4.47 -18.70 7.20
N GLU A 176 -4.15 -19.96 7.37
CA GLU A 176 -2.77 -20.44 7.35
C GLU A 176 -2.24 -20.47 5.91
N GLU A 177 -1.00 -20.08 5.74
CA GLU A 177 -0.34 -20.02 4.43
C GLU A 177 0.37 -21.32 4.09
N GLU A 178 0.25 -21.76 2.84
CA GLU A 178 1.01 -22.92 2.35
C GLU A 178 2.48 -22.56 2.09
N ASP A 179 2.73 -21.36 1.60
CA ASP A 179 4.10 -20.86 1.37
C ASP A 179 4.56 -20.10 2.62
N ALA A 180 5.53 -20.67 3.33
CA ALA A 180 6.07 -20.13 4.58
C ALA A 180 6.75 -18.75 4.45
N ARG A 181 6.95 -18.25 3.23
CA ARG A 181 7.46 -16.90 2.97
C ARG A 181 6.38 -15.83 3.09
N ARG A 182 5.10 -16.22 3.09
CA ARG A 182 3.97 -15.29 3.26
C ARG A 182 3.76 -14.92 4.72
N THR A 183 3.08 -13.82 4.93
CA THR A 183 2.84 -13.25 6.27
C THR A 183 4.13 -12.97 7.03
N THR A 184 5.16 -12.54 6.30
CA THR A 184 6.51 -12.34 6.83
C THR A 184 7.14 -11.04 6.36
N ILE A 185 8.14 -10.62 7.10
CA ILE A 185 9.25 -9.86 6.55
C ILE A 185 10.40 -10.86 6.37
N MET A 186 10.76 -11.14 5.11
CA MET A 186 11.91 -11.96 4.75
C MET A 186 13.19 -11.14 4.80
N VAL A 187 14.31 -11.78 5.10
CA VAL A 187 15.64 -11.18 4.97
C VAL A 187 16.52 -12.04 4.09
N TYR A 188 17.28 -11.40 3.20
CA TYR A 188 18.22 -12.01 2.25
C TYR A 188 19.59 -11.35 2.39
N ASN A 189 20.65 -12.07 2.08
CA ASN A 189 21.97 -11.49 1.94
C ASN A 189 21.99 -10.43 0.84
N ALA A 190 23.04 -9.60 0.81
CA ALA A 190 23.17 -8.52 -0.18
C ALA A 190 23.25 -9.01 -1.64
N ASP A 191 23.57 -10.27 -1.86
CA ASP A 191 23.59 -10.96 -3.16
C ASP A 191 22.26 -11.66 -3.52
N GLY A 192 21.25 -11.58 -2.65
CA GLY A 192 19.95 -12.21 -2.82
C GLY A 192 19.88 -13.67 -2.33
N SER A 193 20.97 -14.24 -1.83
CA SER A 193 21.02 -15.58 -1.26
C SER A 193 20.51 -15.63 0.19
N GLY A 194 20.43 -16.83 0.77
CA GLY A 194 20.21 -17.03 2.21
C GLY A 194 18.88 -16.54 2.76
N GLY A 195 17.82 -16.56 1.93
CA GLY A 195 16.48 -16.09 2.30
C GLY A 195 15.91 -16.84 3.50
N ARG A 196 15.49 -16.10 4.53
CA ARG A 196 14.77 -16.62 5.69
C ARG A 196 13.72 -15.63 6.18
N ALA A 197 12.73 -16.11 6.91
CA ALA A 197 11.82 -15.23 7.62
C ALA A 197 12.57 -14.50 8.74
N PHE A 198 12.57 -13.17 8.72
CA PHE A 198 13.04 -12.32 9.81
C PHE A 198 11.95 -12.19 10.88
N ALA A 199 10.71 -11.90 10.45
CA ALA A 199 9.53 -11.84 11.30
C ALA A 199 8.36 -12.56 10.63
N LYS A 200 7.46 -13.15 11.42
CA LYS A 200 6.31 -13.94 10.97
C LYS A 200 5.01 -13.42 11.55
N GLY A 201 3.88 -13.87 11.00
CA GLY A 201 2.58 -13.54 11.54
C GLY A 201 2.16 -12.09 11.33
N LEU A 202 2.64 -11.49 10.25
CA LEU A 202 2.28 -10.16 9.77
C LEU A 202 1.32 -10.32 8.58
N ARG A 203 0.07 -9.90 8.73
CA ARG A 203 -0.95 -10.16 7.70
C ARG A 203 -0.67 -9.45 6.39
N ASN A 204 -0.42 -8.15 6.44
CA ASN A 204 -0.12 -7.33 5.28
C ASN A 204 0.70 -6.10 5.67
N ALA A 205 1.94 -6.36 6.10
CA ALA A 205 2.91 -5.35 6.51
C ALA A 205 3.45 -4.61 5.28
N ILE A 206 2.83 -3.49 4.88
CA ILE A 206 3.21 -2.78 3.66
C ILE A 206 4.31 -1.76 3.94
N GLY A 207 4.08 -0.82 4.84
CA GLY A 207 5.06 0.20 5.18
C GLY A 207 6.06 -0.30 6.20
N PHE A 208 7.35 -0.17 5.92
CA PHE A 208 8.38 -0.37 6.94
C PHE A 208 9.59 0.53 6.69
N ASP A 209 10.24 0.94 7.76
CA ASP A 209 11.49 1.71 7.74
C ASP A 209 12.23 1.52 9.07
N TRP A 210 13.48 1.92 9.11
CA TRP A 210 14.33 1.88 10.30
C TRP A 210 14.41 3.25 10.96
N ASP A 211 14.27 3.26 12.28
CA ASP A 211 14.54 4.46 13.06
C ASP A 211 16.05 4.79 13.09
N ALA A 212 16.39 5.91 13.73
CA ALA A 212 17.78 6.37 13.84
C ALA A 212 18.69 5.36 14.58
N SER A 213 18.12 4.57 15.50
CA SER A 213 18.83 3.52 16.25
C SER A 213 19.03 2.25 15.42
N GLY A 214 18.33 2.12 14.28
CA GLY A 214 18.38 0.93 13.43
C GLY A 214 17.34 -0.13 13.80
N ILE A 215 16.34 0.23 14.61
CA ILE A 215 15.19 -0.63 14.89
C ILE A 215 14.25 -0.59 13.69
N LEU A 216 13.83 -1.76 13.23
CA LEU A 216 12.85 -1.90 12.14
C LEU A 216 11.43 -1.74 12.69
N TRP A 217 10.64 -0.90 12.04
CA TRP A 217 9.24 -0.69 12.34
C TRP A 217 8.41 -0.98 11.11
N SER A 218 7.20 -1.49 11.31
CA SER A 218 6.27 -1.78 10.22
C SER A 218 4.83 -1.41 10.60
N THR A 219 4.06 -1.01 9.59
CA THR A 219 2.60 -1.06 9.66
C THR A 219 2.13 -2.49 9.39
N ASP A 220 0.97 -2.88 9.91
CA ASP A 220 0.27 -4.10 9.48
C ASP A 220 -1.24 -3.85 9.41
N MET A 221 -1.88 -4.39 8.38
CA MET A 221 -3.32 -4.26 8.20
C MET A 221 -4.04 -5.45 8.79
N GLY A 222 -4.98 -5.18 9.70
CA GLY A 222 -5.85 -6.18 10.29
C GLY A 222 -6.77 -6.88 9.28
N GLN A 223 -7.32 -8.03 9.66
CA GLN A 223 -8.24 -8.79 8.83
C GLN A 223 -9.64 -8.17 8.84
N ASP A 224 -10.37 -8.37 7.74
CA ASP A 224 -11.77 -7.96 7.65
C ASP A 224 -12.70 -8.97 8.32
N LYS A 225 -13.95 -8.57 8.56
CA LYS A 225 -15.08 -9.39 9.04
C LYS A 225 -15.10 -9.69 10.54
N LEU A 226 -14.27 -9.02 11.34
CA LEU A 226 -14.37 -9.07 12.81
C LEU A 226 -15.16 -7.91 13.40
N GLY A 227 -15.73 -7.04 12.56
CA GLY A 227 -16.51 -5.87 12.96
C GLY A 227 -15.88 -4.56 12.49
N GLU A 228 -16.59 -3.44 12.71
CA GLU A 228 -16.13 -2.12 12.28
C GLU A 228 -14.97 -1.58 13.12
N GLU A 229 -14.87 -1.99 14.39
CA GLU A 229 -13.86 -1.52 15.34
C GLU A 229 -12.76 -2.56 15.61
N MET A 230 -12.83 -3.74 14.96
CA MET A 230 -11.88 -4.82 15.16
C MET A 230 -11.48 -5.51 13.86
N PRO A 231 -10.23 -6.01 13.78
CA PRO A 231 -9.13 -5.68 14.68
C PRO A 231 -8.57 -4.28 14.37
N PRO A 232 -7.85 -3.65 15.28
CA PRO A 232 -7.06 -2.46 14.93
C PRO A 232 -6.05 -2.81 13.84
N ASP A 233 -5.75 -1.85 12.98
CA ASP A 233 -4.51 -1.89 12.21
C ASP A 233 -3.34 -1.57 13.16
N GLU A 234 -2.10 -1.92 12.77
CA GLU A 234 -1.02 -1.98 13.74
C GLU A 234 0.23 -1.22 13.30
N ILE A 235 0.94 -0.70 14.31
CA ILE A 235 2.35 -0.33 14.24
C ILE A 235 3.13 -1.35 15.05
N ASN A 236 4.04 -2.04 14.41
CA ASN A 236 4.85 -3.08 15.00
C ASN A 236 6.34 -2.69 15.06
N ARG A 237 6.96 -2.91 16.23
CA ARG A 237 8.41 -2.93 16.35
C ARG A 237 8.89 -4.32 15.96
N ILE A 238 9.61 -4.42 14.85
CA ILE A 238 9.96 -5.70 14.24
C ILE A 238 11.29 -6.22 14.77
N GLU A 239 11.27 -7.44 15.31
CA GLU A 239 12.41 -8.12 15.90
C GLU A 239 12.64 -9.49 15.23
N ASP A 240 13.90 -9.89 15.10
CA ASP A 240 14.30 -11.16 14.48
C ASP A 240 13.70 -12.36 15.23
N GLY A 241 13.14 -13.30 14.49
CA GLY A 241 12.55 -14.53 15.02
C GLY A 241 11.18 -14.39 15.67
N LYS A 242 10.62 -13.17 15.80
CA LYS A 242 9.30 -12.95 16.43
C LYS A 242 8.13 -13.27 15.52
N HIS A 243 7.01 -13.61 16.15
CA HIS A 243 5.72 -13.86 15.50
C HIS A 243 4.69 -12.85 16.00
N TYR A 244 3.98 -12.17 15.08
CA TYR A 244 3.07 -11.04 15.36
C TYR A 244 1.58 -11.44 15.34
N GLY A 245 1.28 -12.72 15.52
CA GLY A 245 -0.06 -13.24 15.82
C GLY A 245 -0.82 -13.80 14.65
N PHE A 246 -0.83 -13.17 13.47
CA PHE A 246 -1.64 -13.64 12.33
C PHE A 246 -1.28 -15.08 11.90
N PRO A 247 -2.27 -15.96 11.63
CA PRO A 247 -3.71 -15.70 11.63
C PRO A 247 -4.40 -15.95 12.97
N TYR A 248 -3.72 -16.40 14.01
CA TYR A 248 -4.26 -16.95 15.25
C TYR A 248 -4.73 -15.90 16.24
N PHE A 249 -4.08 -14.73 16.24
CA PHE A 249 -4.32 -13.65 17.18
C PHE A 249 -4.40 -12.31 16.46
N VAL A 250 -5.17 -11.40 17.04
CA VAL A 250 -5.27 -9.99 16.63
C VAL A 250 -5.10 -9.08 17.85
N ALA A 251 -4.75 -7.83 17.62
CA ALA A 251 -4.58 -6.82 18.68
C ALA A 251 -3.66 -7.32 19.81
N ASN A 252 -4.09 -7.19 21.06
CA ASN A 252 -3.36 -7.66 22.24
C ASN A 252 -3.57 -9.16 22.48
N ASN A 253 -3.25 -9.99 21.49
CA ASN A 253 -3.37 -11.44 21.52
C ASN A 253 -4.80 -11.94 21.78
N VAL A 254 -5.81 -11.24 21.22
CA VAL A 254 -7.19 -11.75 21.19
C VAL A 254 -7.26 -12.91 20.19
N PRO A 255 -7.69 -14.11 20.62
CA PRO A 255 -7.77 -15.27 19.74
C PRO A 255 -8.77 -15.05 18.59
N VAL A 256 -8.42 -15.49 17.39
CA VAL A 256 -9.33 -15.59 16.25
C VAL A 256 -9.99 -16.96 16.26
N THR A 257 -11.31 -17.00 16.47
CA THR A 257 -12.08 -18.25 16.64
C THR A 257 -12.56 -18.87 15.35
N ASP A 258 -12.74 -18.06 14.30
CA ASP A 258 -13.34 -18.48 13.03
C ASP A 258 -12.28 -18.64 11.93
N LEU A 259 -11.22 -19.40 12.22
CA LEU A 259 -10.16 -19.71 11.26
C LEU A 259 -10.52 -20.95 10.44
N PRO A 260 -10.67 -20.83 9.13
CA PRO A 260 -10.87 -22.01 8.29
C PRO A 260 -9.59 -22.85 8.18
N ASN A 261 -9.71 -24.15 8.35
CA ASN A 261 -8.65 -25.14 8.09
C ASN A 261 -7.35 -24.94 8.89
N VAL A 262 -7.45 -24.57 10.16
CA VAL A 262 -6.28 -24.43 11.04
C VAL A 262 -5.64 -25.79 11.27
N LYS A 263 -4.37 -25.94 10.90
CA LYS A 263 -3.54 -27.13 11.13
C LYS A 263 -2.51 -26.90 12.23
N GLY A 264 -2.10 -25.66 12.40
CA GLY A 264 -1.13 -25.24 13.39
C GLY A 264 -1.79 -24.67 14.64
N SER A 265 -0.98 -24.43 15.64
CA SER A 265 -1.35 -23.67 16.82
C SER A 265 -0.20 -22.76 17.25
N LEU A 266 -0.54 -21.52 17.55
CA LEU A 266 0.36 -20.59 18.20
C LEU A 266 -0.21 -20.34 19.60
N LYS A 267 0.65 -20.34 20.62
CA LYS A 267 0.22 -19.96 21.96
C LYS A 267 0.31 -18.44 22.12
N ALA A 268 -0.59 -17.85 22.91
CA ALA A 268 -0.64 -16.40 23.09
C ALA A 268 0.70 -15.78 23.55
N GLU A 269 1.41 -16.48 24.43
CA GLU A 269 2.73 -16.06 24.92
C GLU A 269 3.85 -16.09 23.86
N GLN A 270 3.62 -16.74 22.73
CA GLN A 270 4.54 -16.80 21.59
C GLN A 270 4.26 -15.68 20.58
N ALA A 271 3.10 -15.03 20.65
CA ALA A 271 2.74 -13.92 19.81
C ALA A 271 3.22 -12.60 20.44
N THR A 272 3.87 -11.79 19.63
CA THR A 272 4.27 -10.43 19.99
C THR A 272 3.10 -9.50 19.76
N THR A 273 2.70 -8.77 20.79
CA THR A 273 1.65 -7.76 20.67
C THR A 273 2.12 -6.55 19.88
N PRO A 274 1.21 -5.85 19.17
CA PRO A 274 1.56 -4.63 18.47
C PRO A 274 2.08 -3.55 19.43
N ALA A 275 3.01 -2.74 18.94
CA ALA A 275 3.50 -1.61 19.71
C ALA A 275 2.45 -0.50 19.85
N TYR A 276 1.55 -0.36 18.86
CA TYR A 276 0.45 0.59 18.86
C TYR A 276 -0.68 0.14 17.92
N GLY A 277 -1.92 0.28 18.39
CA GLY A 277 -3.13 0.05 17.59
C GLY A 277 -3.59 1.34 16.89
N LEU A 278 -3.72 1.29 15.58
CA LEU A 278 -4.41 2.30 14.78
C LEU A 278 -5.90 1.96 14.68
N PRO A 279 -6.78 2.90 14.32
CA PRO A 279 -8.18 2.56 14.09
C PRO A 279 -8.34 1.41 13.10
N ALA A 280 -9.27 0.51 13.38
CA ALA A 280 -9.58 -0.62 12.49
C ALA A 280 -9.93 -0.13 11.07
N HIS A 281 -9.48 -0.85 10.05
CA HIS A 281 -9.71 -0.52 8.64
C HIS A 281 -9.14 0.83 8.18
N SER A 282 -8.18 1.39 8.89
CA SER A 282 -7.50 2.64 8.49
C SER A 282 -6.57 2.46 7.30
N SER A 283 -6.16 1.21 7.05
CA SER A 283 -5.29 0.81 5.94
C SER A 283 -3.97 1.59 5.90
N PRO A 284 -3.09 1.46 6.89
CA PRO A 284 -1.78 2.13 6.91
C PRO A 284 -0.88 1.50 5.84
N ILE A 285 -0.46 2.30 4.84
CA ILE A 285 0.38 1.83 3.72
C ILE A 285 1.83 2.27 3.90
N GLY A 286 2.10 3.56 3.73
CA GLY A 286 3.45 4.08 3.81
C GLY A 286 3.89 4.32 5.25
N LEU A 287 5.12 3.95 5.58
CA LEU A 287 5.77 4.33 6.82
C LEU A 287 7.17 4.85 6.48
N THR A 288 7.56 5.97 7.05
CA THR A 288 8.91 6.50 6.95
C THR A 288 9.32 7.25 8.22
N PHE A 289 10.59 7.18 8.56
CA PHE A 289 11.18 8.11 9.52
C PHE A 289 11.70 9.34 8.77
N TYR A 290 11.36 10.52 9.24
CA TYR A 290 11.84 11.75 8.61
C TYR A 290 13.36 11.91 8.81
N LYS A 291 14.11 11.77 7.74
CA LYS A 291 15.59 11.80 7.71
C LYS A 291 16.15 13.18 7.33
N GLY A 292 15.28 14.15 7.03
CA GLY A 292 15.64 15.51 6.67
C GLY A 292 16.07 16.37 7.88
N LYS A 293 16.59 17.54 7.56
CA LYS A 293 17.05 18.53 8.56
C LYS A 293 16.25 19.84 8.53
N THR A 294 15.35 19.98 7.54
CA THR A 294 14.62 21.24 7.30
C THR A 294 13.41 21.41 8.22
N PHE A 295 12.78 20.30 8.66
CA PHE A 295 11.69 20.36 9.61
C PHE A 295 12.17 20.72 11.02
N PRO A 296 11.29 21.31 11.87
CA PRO A 296 11.61 21.60 13.26
C PRO A 296 12.13 20.38 14.03
N ALA A 297 12.86 20.61 15.11
CA ALA A 297 13.50 19.56 15.89
C ALA A 297 12.51 18.46 16.35
N ALA A 298 11.27 18.83 16.68
CA ALA A 298 10.22 17.90 17.11
C ALA A 298 9.79 16.91 16.01
N TYR A 299 10.14 17.15 14.75
CA TYR A 299 9.81 16.29 13.61
C TYR A 299 11.01 15.46 13.13
N ARG A 300 12.22 15.73 13.62
CA ARG A 300 13.42 14.97 13.21
C ARG A 300 13.35 13.57 13.77
N ASN A 301 13.61 12.58 12.91
CA ASN A 301 13.46 11.15 13.21
C ASN A 301 12.03 10.77 13.67
N ALA A 302 11.04 11.64 13.45
CA ALA A 302 9.65 11.28 13.71
C ALA A 302 9.17 10.24 12.69
N MET A 303 8.35 9.29 13.14
CA MET A 303 7.68 8.32 12.29
C MET A 303 6.44 8.96 11.70
N PHE A 304 6.33 8.91 10.36
CA PHE A 304 5.14 9.28 9.60
C PHE A 304 4.49 8.06 8.98
N VAL A 305 3.17 8.01 9.03
CA VAL A 305 2.39 6.91 8.47
C VAL A 305 1.31 7.46 7.55
N ALA A 306 1.24 6.93 6.32
CA ALA A 306 0.17 7.20 5.38
C ALA A 306 -1.02 6.28 5.68
N ILE A 307 -2.08 6.84 6.21
CA ILE A 307 -3.38 6.21 6.39
C ILE A 307 -4.13 6.35 5.06
N HIS A 308 -4.28 5.25 4.34
CA HIS A 308 -4.97 5.24 3.03
C HIS A 308 -6.48 5.49 3.16
N GLY A 309 -7.01 5.19 4.33
CA GLY A 309 -8.41 5.36 4.68
C GLY A 309 -9.26 4.14 4.35
N SER A 310 -10.40 4.04 5.02
CA SER A 310 -11.30 2.88 4.90
C SER A 310 -12.06 2.86 3.58
N SER A 311 -12.45 1.64 3.15
CA SER A 311 -13.44 1.47 2.08
C SER A 311 -14.86 1.68 2.63
N PRO A 312 -15.84 2.03 1.77
CA PRO A 312 -17.24 2.15 2.19
C PRO A 312 -17.85 0.82 2.68
N THR A 313 -17.26 -0.30 2.26
CA THR A 313 -17.73 -1.66 2.63
C THR A 313 -17.14 -2.14 3.95
N ALA A 314 -16.04 -1.55 4.40
CA ALA A 314 -15.36 -1.94 5.63
C ALA A 314 -15.95 -1.26 6.88
N ARG A 315 -16.38 -0.01 6.75
CA ARG A 315 -17.03 0.73 7.85
C ARG A 315 -18.00 1.78 7.30
N LYS A 316 -19.08 2.01 8.07
CA LYS A 316 -20.09 3.04 7.77
C LYS A 316 -19.47 4.43 7.92
N ASP A 317 -18.86 4.69 9.08
CA ASP A 317 -18.13 5.94 9.34
C ASP A 317 -16.72 5.83 8.77
N ARG A 318 -16.56 6.30 7.54
CA ARG A 318 -15.30 6.20 6.83
C ARG A 318 -14.17 6.94 7.53
N ILE A 319 -13.04 6.26 7.67
CA ILE A 319 -11.78 6.89 8.05
C ILE A 319 -11.24 7.60 6.81
N PRO A 320 -11.02 8.93 6.84
CA PRO A 320 -10.41 9.65 5.73
C PRO A 320 -8.95 9.27 5.53
N GLY A 321 -8.49 9.31 4.27
CA GLY A 321 -7.06 9.29 3.98
C GLY A 321 -6.35 10.48 4.64
N LYS A 322 -5.22 10.24 5.27
CA LYS A 322 -4.38 11.27 5.90
C LYS A 322 -2.96 10.77 6.16
N VAL A 323 -2.04 11.68 6.39
CA VAL A 323 -0.73 11.35 6.96
C VAL A 323 -0.73 11.73 8.43
N VAL A 324 -0.30 10.82 9.28
CA VAL A 324 -0.15 11.04 10.72
C VAL A 324 1.31 10.99 11.13
N ARG A 325 1.67 11.77 12.14
CA ARG A 325 2.89 11.62 12.92
C ARG A 325 2.60 10.71 14.11
N ILE A 326 3.43 9.72 14.33
CA ILE A 326 3.35 8.90 15.54
C ILE A 326 4.06 9.61 16.66
N VAL A 327 3.35 9.83 17.77
CA VAL A 327 3.91 10.40 18.98
C VAL A 327 4.67 9.33 19.75
N MET A 328 5.97 9.55 19.92
CA MET A 328 6.85 8.62 20.63
C MET A 328 7.20 9.17 22.00
N LYS A 329 7.10 8.33 23.04
CA LYS A 329 7.57 8.62 24.39
C LYS A 329 8.40 7.42 24.89
N ASP A 330 9.61 7.68 25.34
CA ASP A 330 10.53 6.64 25.83
C ASP A 330 10.70 5.46 24.86
N GLY A 331 10.79 5.76 23.56
CA GLY A 331 10.94 4.77 22.49
C GLY A 331 9.68 3.95 22.18
N LYS A 332 8.51 4.31 22.72
CA LYS A 332 7.22 3.64 22.48
C LYS A 332 6.21 4.59 21.84
N PRO A 333 5.42 4.13 20.88
CA PRO A 333 4.30 4.90 20.34
C PRO A 333 3.23 5.09 21.40
N THR A 334 2.71 6.32 21.55
CA THR A 334 1.70 6.67 22.56
C THR A 334 0.48 7.36 21.97
N GLY A 335 0.53 7.75 20.69
CA GLY A 335 -0.56 8.44 20.03
C GLY A 335 -0.25 8.79 18.60
N THR A 336 -1.21 9.43 17.94
CA THR A 336 -1.08 9.96 16.60
C THR A 336 -1.44 11.44 16.57
N GLU A 337 -0.78 12.20 15.73
CA GLU A 337 -1.12 13.59 15.39
C GLU A 337 -1.33 13.71 13.89
N ASP A 338 -2.39 14.39 13.47
CA ASP A 338 -2.63 14.66 12.06
C ASP A 338 -1.52 15.57 11.50
N PHE A 339 -0.90 15.15 10.41
CA PHE A 339 0.16 15.92 9.75
C PHE A 339 -0.28 16.46 8.40
N ALA A 340 -0.92 15.65 7.55
CA ALA A 340 -1.51 16.11 6.30
C ALA A 340 -2.91 15.51 6.14
N THR A 341 -3.92 16.37 6.10
CA THR A 341 -5.33 16.02 5.92
C THR A 341 -5.89 16.71 4.69
N GLY A 342 -7.16 16.42 4.33
CA GLY A 342 -7.82 17.02 3.17
C GLY A 342 -8.02 16.08 1.98
N PHE A 343 -7.57 14.82 2.09
CA PHE A 343 -7.79 13.81 1.05
C PHE A 343 -9.26 13.36 0.91
N MET A 344 -10.09 13.70 1.89
CA MET A 344 -11.54 13.50 1.85
C MET A 344 -12.24 14.69 2.49
N LYS A 345 -13.31 15.20 1.85
CA LYS A 345 -14.16 16.28 2.35
C LYS A 345 -15.61 15.96 1.99
N ASP A 346 -16.53 16.08 2.95
CA ASP A 346 -17.95 15.84 2.78
C ASP A 346 -18.26 14.51 2.06
N ALA A 347 -17.59 13.42 2.52
CA ALA A 347 -17.60 12.08 1.93
C ALA A 347 -17.04 11.97 0.49
N GLN A 348 -16.66 13.08 -0.13
CA GLN A 348 -16.01 13.09 -1.44
C GLN A 348 -14.51 12.83 -1.31
N LEU A 349 -14.00 11.92 -2.15
CA LEU A 349 -12.60 11.52 -2.17
C LEU A 349 -11.81 12.40 -3.15
N PHE A 350 -10.82 13.13 -2.64
CA PHE A 350 -9.88 13.94 -3.41
C PHE A 350 -8.50 13.28 -3.55
N GLY A 351 -8.23 12.22 -2.81
CA GLY A 351 -7.00 11.46 -2.88
C GLY A 351 -6.93 10.37 -1.82
N ARG A 352 -5.90 9.51 -1.94
CA ARG A 352 -5.58 8.47 -0.95
C ARG A 352 -4.06 8.39 -0.80
N PRO A 353 -3.50 8.86 0.31
CA PRO A 353 -2.06 8.82 0.51
C PRO A 353 -1.57 7.38 0.63
N ALA A 354 -0.47 7.07 -0.04
CA ALA A 354 0.09 5.73 -0.10
C ALA A 354 1.57 5.69 0.33
N GLY A 355 2.47 6.26 -0.43
CA GLY A 355 3.91 6.26 -0.15
C GLY A 355 4.37 7.54 0.54
N LEU A 356 5.40 7.42 1.35
CA LEU A 356 6.08 8.53 2.02
C LEU A 356 7.58 8.40 1.83
N VAL A 357 8.28 9.50 1.52
CA VAL A 357 9.74 9.53 1.49
C VAL A 357 10.27 10.93 1.80
N THR A 358 11.38 11.00 2.50
CA THR A 358 12.10 12.26 2.69
C THR A 358 12.98 12.54 1.46
N GLY A 359 12.77 13.69 0.81
CA GLY A 359 13.57 14.11 -0.32
C GLY A 359 14.97 14.59 0.05
N ALA A 360 15.85 14.69 -0.93
CA ALA A 360 17.19 15.24 -0.77
C ALA A 360 17.16 16.74 -0.38
N ASP A 361 16.10 17.44 -0.74
CA ASP A 361 15.80 18.83 -0.36
C ASP A 361 15.27 18.97 1.08
N GLY A 362 15.06 17.85 1.76
CA GLY A 362 14.49 17.78 3.11
C GLY A 362 12.97 17.92 3.17
N ALA A 363 12.26 17.98 2.05
CA ALA A 363 10.81 17.91 2.02
C ALA A 363 10.31 16.47 2.31
N LEU A 364 9.08 16.34 2.79
CA LEU A 364 8.37 15.07 2.83
C LEU A 364 7.50 14.97 1.58
N TYR A 365 7.72 13.92 0.77
CA TYR A 365 6.90 13.61 -0.38
C TYR A 365 5.83 12.58 -0.02
N ILE A 366 4.62 12.79 -0.55
CA ILE A 366 3.44 11.95 -0.32
C ILE A 366 2.88 11.55 -1.68
N SER A 367 2.80 10.25 -1.98
CA SER A 367 2.12 9.79 -3.18
C SER A 367 0.62 9.58 -2.92
N ASP A 368 -0.18 9.88 -3.93
CA ASP A 368 -1.62 9.62 -3.99
C ASP A 368 -1.90 8.63 -5.13
N ASP A 369 -2.24 7.40 -4.78
CA ASP A 369 -2.47 6.34 -5.77
C ASP A 369 -3.86 6.38 -6.42
N SER A 370 -4.77 7.16 -5.84
CA SER A 370 -6.14 7.30 -6.32
C SER A 370 -6.28 8.35 -7.43
N LYS A 371 -5.65 9.52 -7.26
CA LYS A 371 -5.78 10.65 -8.19
C LYS A 371 -4.50 10.94 -8.97
N GLY A 372 -3.38 10.30 -8.62
CA GLY A 372 -2.14 10.39 -9.36
C GLY A 372 -1.36 11.68 -9.11
N PHE A 373 -1.42 12.20 -7.90
CA PHE A 373 -0.61 13.34 -7.49
C PHE A 373 0.55 12.91 -6.60
N ILE A 374 1.64 13.65 -6.70
CA ILE A 374 2.71 13.65 -5.70
C ILE A 374 2.69 15.01 -5.03
N TYR A 375 2.52 15.00 -3.72
CA TYR A 375 2.58 16.21 -2.91
C TYR A 375 3.97 16.35 -2.29
N ARG A 376 4.41 17.61 -2.13
CA ARG A 376 5.67 18.00 -1.50
C ARG A 376 5.34 18.88 -0.30
N VAL A 377 5.74 18.46 0.90
CA VAL A 377 5.55 19.21 2.15
C VAL A 377 6.88 19.77 2.60
N THR A 378 6.95 21.07 2.77
CA THR A 378 8.11 21.82 3.24
C THR A 378 7.81 22.55 4.55
N TYR A 379 8.85 22.99 5.23
CA TYR A 379 8.73 23.89 6.38
C TYR A 379 9.33 25.24 6.04
N GLU A 380 8.53 26.29 6.16
CA GLU A 380 8.96 27.68 5.97
C GLU A 380 9.20 28.27 7.36
N LYS A 381 10.48 28.54 7.69
CA LYS A 381 10.80 29.32 8.90
C LYS A 381 10.15 30.70 8.79
N LYS A 382 9.28 31.02 9.73
CA LYS A 382 8.81 32.40 9.89
C LYS A 382 9.94 33.27 10.41
#